data_e018c6b8c960f7f8c4bb52927291a2d9
#
_entry.id   e018c6b8c960f7f8c4bb52927291a2d9
#
_cell.length_a   1.000
_cell.length_b   1.000
_cell.length_c   1.000
_cell.angle_alpha   90.00
_cell.angle_beta   90.00
_cell.angle_gamma   90.00
#
_symmetry.space_group_name_H-M   'P 1'
#
loop_
_entity.id
_entity.type
_entity.pdbx_description
1 polymer ?
#
loop_
_entity_poly.entity_id
_entity_poly.type
_entity_poly.pdbx_seq_one_letter_code
_entity_poly.pdbx_strand_id
1 'polypeptide(L)'
;MRRIGFCPEVTYFKPRAVALKDLEEVTLEFDELETLRLVNQEKLSQDEAAKIMDVHQSTFQRTLTRAREKVTDALVNGKAIKIEGGNFKMPNKDGTGPEGKGPKTGRGLGKC
;
A
#
# COMPACT_ATOMS: atom_id res chain seq x y z
N MET A 1 9.77 -1.29 12.45
CA MET A 1 9.29 -1.08 11.08
C MET A 1 8.14 -2.01 10.77
N ARG A 2 7.14 -1.52 10.09
CA ARG A 2 5.95 -2.30 9.81
C ARG A 2 6.24 -3.40 8.82
N ARG A 3 5.56 -4.52 8.97
CA ARG A 3 5.71 -5.65 8.05
C ARG A 3 4.58 -5.67 7.05
N ILE A 4 4.91 -5.97 5.81
CA ILE A 4 3.93 -6.09 4.74
C ILE A 4 4.05 -7.46 4.13
N GLY A 5 2.93 -8.16 4.02
CA GLY A 5 2.91 -9.55 3.62
C GLY A 5 2.75 -9.83 2.15
N PHE A 6 2.68 -8.79 1.31
CA PHE A 6 2.57 -9.03 -0.13
C PHE A 6 3.09 -7.82 -0.88
N CYS A 7 3.37 -8.02 -2.15
CA CYS A 7 3.87 -6.98 -3.02
C CYS A 7 2.90 -6.82 -4.19
N PRO A 8 2.20 -5.70 -4.27
CA PRO A 8 1.24 -5.54 -5.36
C PRO A 8 1.94 -5.35 -6.69
N GLU A 9 1.41 -5.98 -7.72
CA GLU A 9 1.94 -5.80 -9.06
C GLU A 9 1.43 -4.51 -9.68
N VAL A 10 0.23 -4.11 -9.32
CA VAL A 10 -0.37 -2.91 -9.87
C VAL A 10 -0.33 -1.83 -8.81
N THR A 11 0.28 -0.70 -9.14
CA THR A 11 0.47 0.37 -8.18
C THR A 11 -0.14 1.69 -8.64
N TYR A 12 -0.98 1.67 -9.66
CA TYR A 12 -1.62 2.89 -10.12
C TYR A 12 -3.03 2.58 -10.64
N PHE A 13 -4.01 3.27 -10.08
CA PHE A 13 -5.41 3.11 -10.48
C PHE A 13 -5.94 4.49 -10.83
N LYS A 14 -6.57 4.64 -11.97
CA LYS A 14 -7.09 5.93 -12.36
C LYS A 14 -8.48 5.82 -12.96
N PRO A 15 -9.27 6.90 -12.86
CA PRO A 15 -10.57 6.94 -13.54
C PRO A 15 -10.34 6.83 -15.04
N ARG A 16 -11.14 6.00 -15.68
CA ARG A 16 -10.93 5.70 -17.10
C ARG A 16 -11.08 6.91 -18.01
N ALA A 17 -12.02 7.76 -17.71
CA ALA A 17 -12.36 8.84 -18.62
C ALA A 17 -11.58 10.13 -18.41
N VAL A 18 -10.67 10.16 -17.45
CA VAL A 18 -9.94 11.39 -17.13
C VAL A 18 -8.52 11.29 -17.65
N ALA A 19 -8.10 12.29 -18.42
CA ALA A 19 -6.74 12.31 -18.95
C ALA A 19 -5.74 12.55 -17.83
N LEU A 20 -4.53 12.01 -17.98
CA LEU A 20 -3.51 12.14 -16.96
C LEU A 20 -3.22 13.59 -16.60
N LYS A 21 -3.25 14.48 -17.58
CA LYS A 21 -2.91 15.89 -17.32
C LYS A 21 -3.96 16.59 -16.45
N ASP A 22 -5.17 16.04 -16.39
CA ASP A 22 -6.23 16.65 -15.61
C ASP A 22 -6.49 15.91 -14.32
N LEU A 23 -5.65 14.96 -13.97
CA LEU A 23 -5.93 14.01 -12.93
C LEU A 23 -5.26 14.39 -11.63
N GLU A 24 -6.02 14.44 -10.56
CA GLU A 24 -5.45 14.57 -9.23
C GLU A 24 -5.14 13.18 -8.71
N GLU A 25 -4.13 13.07 -7.87
CA GLU A 25 -3.70 11.79 -7.34
C GLU A 25 -3.76 11.78 -5.82
N VAL A 26 -4.09 10.61 -5.28
CA VAL A 26 -3.98 10.35 -3.86
C VAL A 26 -2.87 9.31 -3.72
N THR A 27 -1.91 9.56 -2.85
CA THR A 27 -0.84 8.58 -2.63
C THR A 27 -1.21 7.69 -1.46
N LEU A 28 -1.34 6.40 -1.75
CA LEU A 28 -1.63 5.39 -0.74
C LEU A 28 -0.32 4.67 -0.45
N GLU A 29 0.16 4.76 0.78
CA GLU A 29 1.43 4.14 1.12
C GLU A 29 1.27 2.64 1.25
N PHE A 30 2.37 1.90 1.11
CA PHE A 30 2.30 0.45 1.15
C PHE A 30 1.78 -0.06 2.48
N ASP A 31 2.15 0.57 3.59
CA ASP A 31 1.66 0.14 4.89
C ASP A 31 0.16 0.44 5.04
N GLU A 32 -0.31 1.51 4.43
CA GLU A 32 -1.74 1.81 4.43
C GLU A 32 -2.51 0.76 3.64
N LEU A 33 -1.98 0.38 2.47
CA LEU A 33 -2.62 -0.66 1.68
C LEU A 33 -2.66 -1.98 2.44
N GLU A 34 -1.60 -2.29 3.18
CA GLU A 34 -1.55 -3.54 3.93
C GLU A 34 -2.62 -3.58 5.01
N THR A 35 -2.92 -2.44 5.66
CA THR A 35 -3.99 -2.45 6.66
C THR A 35 -5.32 -2.82 6.01
N LEU A 36 -5.55 -2.29 4.80
CA LEU A 36 -6.79 -2.62 4.09
C LEU A 36 -6.83 -4.09 3.71
N ARG A 37 -5.72 -4.62 3.23
CA ARG A 37 -5.67 -6.02 2.82
C ARG A 37 -5.96 -6.94 4.00
N LEU A 38 -5.31 -6.69 5.12
CA LEU A 38 -5.46 -7.58 6.28
C LEU A 38 -6.87 -7.55 6.87
N VAL A 39 -7.44 -6.36 6.98
CA VAL A 39 -8.75 -6.24 7.61
C VAL A 39 -9.88 -6.57 6.63
N ASN A 40 -9.80 -6.06 5.41
CA ASN A 40 -10.94 -6.16 4.51
C ASN A 40 -10.88 -7.34 3.56
N GLN A 41 -9.70 -7.81 3.20
CA GLN A 41 -9.60 -8.97 2.33
C GLN A 41 -9.37 -10.24 3.13
N GLU A 42 -8.45 -10.20 4.09
CA GLU A 42 -8.17 -11.39 4.89
C GLU A 42 -9.12 -11.52 6.07
N LYS A 43 -9.93 -10.50 6.33
CA LYS A 43 -10.96 -10.53 7.36
C LYS A 43 -10.42 -10.70 8.77
N LEU A 44 -9.25 -10.18 9.03
CA LEU A 44 -8.66 -10.27 10.35
C LEU A 44 -9.17 -9.13 11.23
N SER A 45 -9.15 -9.34 12.54
CA SER A 45 -9.45 -8.25 13.44
C SER A 45 -8.29 -7.25 13.41
N GLN A 46 -8.54 -6.03 13.84
CA GLN A 46 -7.48 -5.03 13.89
C GLN A 46 -6.37 -5.46 14.83
N ASP A 47 -6.71 -6.13 15.91
CA ASP A 47 -5.73 -6.58 16.86
C ASP A 47 -4.80 -7.63 16.24
N GLU A 48 -5.37 -8.58 15.53
CA GLU A 48 -4.57 -9.60 14.83
C GLU A 48 -3.73 -8.98 13.75
N ALA A 49 -4.32 -8.08 12.98
CA ALA A 49 -3.61 -7.44 11.88
C ALA A 49 -2.45 -6.59 12.38
N ALA A 50 -2.65 -5.88 13.50
CA ALA A 50 -1.58 -5.08 14.08
C ALA A 50 -0.41 -5.96 14.48
N LYS A 51 -0.68 -7.13 15.03
CA LYS A 51 0.38 -8.05 15.41
C LYS A 51 1.15 -8.54 14.20
N ILE A 52 0.45 -8.85 13.12
CA ILE A 52 1.09 -9.31 11.90
C ILE A 52 2.00 -8.23 11.33
N MET A 53 1.55 -6.98 11.34
CA MET A 53 2.34 -5.88 10.83
C MET A 53 3.42 -5.41 11.82
N ASP A 54 3.40 -5.95 13.02
CA ASP A 54 4.37 -5.61 14.06
C ASP A 54 4.29 -4.13 14.42
N VAL A 55 3.07 -3.66 14.65
CA VAL A 55 2.84 -2.29 15.09
C VAL A 55 1.89 -2.29 16.26
N HIS A 56 1.91 -1.21 17.01
CA HIS A 56 0.98 -1.04 18.11
C HIS A 56 -0.44 -0.89 17.55
N GLN A 57 -1.43 -1.35 18.31
CA GLN A 57 -2.81 -1.32 17.86
C GLN A 57 -3.28 0.09 17.51
N SER A 58 -2.88 1.08 18.30
CA SER A 58 -3.30 2.45 18.00
C SER A 58 -2.68 2.96 16.71
N THR A 59 -1.43 2.57 16.42
CA THR A 59 -0.80 2.94 15.16
C THR A 59 -1.51 2.27 14.00
N PHE A 60 -1.87 1.00 14.17
CA PHE A 60 -2.59 0.28 13.14
C PHE A 60 -3.91 0.98 12.83
N GLN A 61 -4.65 1.34 13.88
CA GLN A 61 -5.95 1.97 13.69
C GLN A 61 -5.84 3.29 12.95
N ARG A 62 -4.84 4.11 13.30
CA ARG A 62 -4.66 5.38 12.62
C ARG A 62 -4.27 5.17 11.15
N THR A 63 -3.41 4.20 10.88
CA THR A 63 -3.00 3.91 9.52
C THR A 63 -4.19 3.41 8.69
N LEU A 64 -5.00 2.54 9.27
CA LEU A 64 -6.18 2.03 8.58
C LEU A 64 -7.17 3.16 8.29
N THR A 65 -7.37 4.07 9.24
CA THR A 65 -8.27 5.20 9.05
C THR A 65 -7.79 6.07 7.91
N ARG A 66 -6.49 6.39 7.87
CA ARG A 66 -5.95 7.18 6.76
C ARG A 66 -6.13 6.46 5.44
N ALA A 67 -5.89 5.15 5.42
CA ALA A 67 -6.04 4.38 4.19
C ALA A 67 -7.48 4.46 3.67
N ARG A 68 -8.44 4.29 4.56
CA ARG A 68 -9.84 4.35 4.18
C ARG A 68 -10.23 5.73 3.68
N GLU A 69 -9.74 6.78 4.32
CA GLU A 69 -10.04 8.13 3.89
C GLU A 69 -9.48 8.41 2.51
N LYS A 70 -8.26 7.95 2.25
CA LYS A 70 -7.63 8.18 0.95
C LYS A 70 -8.37 7.46 -0.16
N VAL A 71 -8.73 6.22 0.05
CA VAL A 71 -9.45 5.45 -0.96
C VAL A 71 -10.82 6.07 -1.20
N THR A 72 -11.50 6.46 -0.13
CA THR A 72 -12.81 7.09 -0.25
C THR A 72 -12.73 8.40 -1.03
N ASP A 73 -11.73 9.23 -0.71
CA ASP A 73 -11.53 10.48 -1.42
C ASP A 73 -11.32 10.24 -2.91
N ALA A 74 -10.49 9.27 -3.24
CA ALA A 74 -10.21 8.97 -4.64
C ALA A 74 -11.48 8.52 -5.38
N LEU A 75 -12.24 7.63 -4.75
CA LEU A 75 -13.42 7.08 -5.41
C LEU A 75 -14.53 8.12 -5.53
N VAL A 76 -14.75 8.90 -4.47
CA VAL A 76 -15.84 9.87 -4.48
C VAL A 76 -15.53 11.04 -5.39
N ASN A 77 -14.28 11.48 -5.42
CA ASN A 77 -13.90 12.66 -6.15
C ASN A 77 -13.17 12.39 -7.46
N GLY A 78 -13.11 11.15 -7.89
CA GLY A 78 -12.56 10.80 -9.20
C GLY A 78 -11.07 11.03 -9.32
N LYS A 79 -10.31 10.71 -8.28
CA LYS A 79 -8.87 10.88 -8.30
C LYS A 79 -8.19 9.55 -8.56
N ALA A 80 -6.96 9.60 -9.02
CA ALA A 80 -6.17 8.39 -9.17
C ALA A 80 -5.59 7.98 -7.82
N ILE A 81 -5.31 6.70 -7.67
CA ILE A 81 -4.63 6.19 -6.49
C ILE A 81 -3.27 5.70 -6.93
N LYS A 82 -2.23 6.27 -6.34
CA LYS A 82 -0.86 5.90 -6.62
C LYS A 82 -0.31 5.22 -5.37
N ILE A 83 0.16 4.00 -5.52
CA ILE A 83 0.66 3.23 -4.38
C ILE A 83 2.17 3.34 -4.35
N GLU A 84 2.70 4.01 -3.36
CA GLU A 84 4.15 4.14 -3.22
C GLU A 84 4.50 4.64 -1.83
N GLY A 85 5.69 4.34 -1.41
CA GLY A 85 6.25 4.89 -0.18
C GLY A 85 5.71 4.25 1.07
N GLY A 86 6.06 4.86 2.19
CA GLY A 86 5.63 4.37 3.48
C GLY A 86 6.77 3.79 4.29
N ASN A 87 6.50 3.54 5.55
CA ASN A 87 7.48 2.99 6.47
C ASN A 87 7.15 1.52 6.67
N PHE A 88 7.86 0.65 5.97
CA PHE A 88 7.52 -0.77 5.99
C PHE A 88 8.71 -1.65 5.66
N LYS A 89 8.52 -2.96 5.89
CA LYS A 89 9.49 -3.96 5.58
C LYS A 89 8.79 -5.04 4.76
N MET A 90 9.30 -5.30 3.57
CA MET A 90 8.68 -6.26 2.68
C MET A 90 9.03 -7.69 3.06
N PRO A 91 8.19 -8.64 2.66
CA PRO A 91 8.50 -10.02 2.89
C PRO A 91 9.66 -10.39 2.00
N ASN A 92 10.30 -11.26 2.06
CA ASN A 92 11.37 -11.68 1.20
C ASN A 92 12.44 -10.68 0.94
N LYS A 93 12.42 -9.60 1.65
CA LYS A 93 13.34 -8.63 1.36
C LYS A 93 14.55 -8.95 1.98
N ASP A 94 15.51 -9.18 1.32
CA ASP A 94 16.58 -9.43 1.92
C ASP A 94 17.49 -8.59 1.41
N GLY A 95 17.33 -7.88 1.32
CA GLY A 95 18.10 -7.06 0.96
C GLY A 95 18.75 -7.38 -0.14
N THR A 96 18.90 -7.90 -0.60
CA THR A 96 19.34 -8.03 -1.53
C THR A 96 18.99 -7.69 -2.47
N GLY A 97 19.09 -7.57 -2.51
CA GLY A 97 18.65 -7.12 -3.15
C GLY A 97 18.90 -7.00 -4.01
N PRO A 98 19.07 -7.02 -4.21
CA PRO A 98 19.03 -6.79 -4.97
C PRO A 98 19.23 -6.57 -5.61
N GLU A 99 19.18 -6.69 -5.75
CA GLU A 99 18.96 -6.39 -6.01
C GLU A 99 18.93 -6.22 -6.38
N GLY A 100 19.28 -6.41 -6.63
CA GLY A 100 18.70 -6.09 -6.81
C GLY A 100 18.64 -6.13 -7.33
N LYS A 101 18.74 -6.37 -7.79
CA LYS A 101 18.26 -6.25 -8.17
C LYS A 101 17.83 -6.13 -8.64
N GLY A 102 17.77 -6.07 -8.96
CA GLY A 102 16.85 -5.80 -9.24
C GLY A 102 16.58 -5.83 -9.85
N PRO A 103 16.43 -5.82 -10.27
CA PRO A 103 15.69 -5.63 -10.68
C PRO A 103 15.27 -5.73 -11.23
N LYS A 104 14.95 -5.98 -11.67
CA LYS A 104 14.17 -5.80 -11.93
C LYS A 104 13.76 -5.35 -12.26
N THR A 105 13.60 -5.33 -12.56
CA THR A 105 12.98 -4.79 -12.48
C THR A 105 12.45 -4.40 -12.73
N GLY A 106 12.25 -4.44 -13.06
CA GLY A 106 11.53 -3.85 -13.15
C GLY A 106 10.67 -3.75 -13.27
N ARG A 107 10.14 -3.98 -13.61
CA ARG A 107 9.13 -3.74 -13.53
C ARG A 107 8.82 -3.45 -12.54
N GLY A 108 9.10 -2.98 -12.34
CA GLY A 108 8.81 -2.47 -11.43
C GLY A 108 8.61 -3.01 -10.40
N LEU A 109 8.60 -3.48 -10.61
CA LEU A 109 8.41 -3.95 -9.72
C LEU A 109 9.35 -4.08 -8.96
N GLY A 110 10.05 -4.07 -9.11
CA GLY A 110 10.93 -4.26 -8.32
C GLY A 110 10.88 -3.75 -7.19
N LYS A 111 10.19 -3.08 -6.94
CA LYS A 111 10.14 -2.47 -5.83
C LYS A 111 9.87 -3.26 -4.73
N CYS A 112 9.46 -4.33 -4.75
CA CYS A 112 9.22 -5.07 -3.55
C CYS A 112 10.45 -5.76 -3.10
#